data_a8b69cc5fae697421f346066b148181e
#
_entry.id   a8b69cc5fae697421f346066b148181e
#
_cell.length_a   1.000
_cell.length_b   1.000
_cell.length_c   1.000
_cell.angle_alpha   90.00
_cell.angle_beta   90.00
_cell.angle_gamma   90.00
#
_symmetry.space_group_name_H-M   'P 1'
#
loop_
_entity.id
_entity.type
_entity.pdbx_description
1 polymer ?
#
loop_
_entity_poly.entity_id
_entity_poly.type
_entity_poly.pdbx_seq_one_letter_code
_entity_poly.pdbx_strand_id
1 'polypeptide(L)'
;MKKVFTLMVFLMTTLCTFGQVFTDDLHVTSGAGRTTDYAQKEVELTKVSDDVYKFTFRKLAPMEYKTFGDFVVEDVTATVDAAGEMTFSTASTEGTWTNVTSTAAIGGVTEGSKSSISAFTATLSADKSKLIVDFTFMTLGSDVNVVFGKEYTDPTAINTLTTADDSKYVAIYTLGGVRMQRLQRGINIVRTASGKVKKVLVK
;
A
#
# COMPACT_ATOMS: atom_id res chain seq x y z
N MET A 1 6.12 -68.62 6.65
CA MET A 1 5.26 -67.58 6.06
C MET A 1 5.49 -66.26 6.85
N LYS A 2 6.29 -65.37 6.29
CA LYS A 2 6.60 -64.06 6.92
C LYS A 2 5.56 -63.06 6.48
N LYS A 3 4.75 -62.55 7.43
CA LYS A 3 3.78 -61.48 7.18
C LYS A 3 4.54 -60.17 7.15
N VAL A 4 4.68 -59.57 5.96
CA VAL A 4 5.20 -58.23 5.78
C VAL A 4 4.07 -57.26 6.10
N PHE A 5 4.17 -56.57 7.24
CA PHE A 5 3.30 -55.48 7.61
C PHE A 5 3.83 -54.21 6.90
N THR A 6 3.20 -53.84 5.79
CA THR A 6 3.47 -52.56 5.13
C THR A 6 2.76 -51.47 5.91
N LEU A 7 3.52 -50.77 6.75
CA LEU A 7 3.06 -49.57 7.44
C LEU A 7 3.00 -48.41 6.40
N MET A 8 1.83 -48.19 5.87
CA MET A 8 1.56 -47.03 5.01
C MET A 8 1.47 -45.79 5.90
N VAL A 9 2.61 -45.11 6.04
CA VAL A 9 2.64 -43.78 6.67
C VAL A 9 2.00 -42.81 5.71
N PHE A 10 0.73 -42.48 5.95
CA PHE A 10 0.05 -41.35 5.32
C PHE A 10 0.68 -40.09 5.88
N LEU A 11 1.64 -39.52 5.15
CA LEU A 11 2.16 -38.20 5.45
C LEU A 11 1.04 -37.18 5.07
N MET A 12 0.13 -36.95 6.00
CA MET A 12 -0.75 -35.77 5.90
C MET A 12 0.15 -34.53 5.98
N THR A 13 0.57 -34.00 4.85
CA THR A 13 1.04 -32.64 4.75
C THR A 13 -0.18 -31.75 5.03
N THR A 14 -0.37 -31.40 6.31
CA THR A 14 -1.22 -30.28 6.67
C THR A 14 -0.61 -29.06 5.97
N LEU A 15 -1.27 -28.60 4.92
CA LEU A 15 -1.02 -27.29 4.34
C LEU A 15 -1.33 -26.26 5.45
N CYS A 16 -0.34 -26.00 6.30
CA CYS A 16 -0.40 -24.86 7.19
C CYS A 16 -0.35 -23.62 6.30
N THR A 17 -1.48 -23.02 6.05
CA THR A 17 -1.60 -21.69 5.46
C THR A 17 -1.05 -20.71 6.49
N PHE A 18 0.25 -20.43 6.42
CA PHE A 18 0.86 -19.41 7.26
C PHE A 18 0.53 -18.05 6.65
N GLY A 19 -0.33 -17.30 7.34
CA GLY A 19 -0.50 -15.88 7.08
C GLY A 19 0.65 -15.11 7.73
N GLN A 20 1.34 -14.27 6.98
CA GLN A 20 2.30 -13.30 7.50
C GLN A 20 1.57 -11.95 7.65
N VAL A 21 1.67 -11.34 8.84
CA VAL A 21 1.09 -10.02 9.10
C VAL A 21 2.19 -8.98 9.03
N PHE A 22 1.95 -7.94 8.24
CA PHE A 22 2.79 -6.77 8.12
C PHE A 22 2.08 -5.60 8.78
N THR A 23 2.83 -4.78 9.51
CA THR A 23 2.31 -3.58 10.17
C THR A 23 3.10 -2.39 9.67
N ASP A 24 2.43 -1.43 9.05
CA ASP A 24 3.04 -0.22 8.49
C ASP A 24 1.98 0.89 8.35
N ASP A 25 2.39 2.04 7.84
CA ASP A 25 1.50 3.14 7.56
C ASP A 25 0.66 2.87 6.30
N LEU A 26 -0.60 3.28 6.36
CA LEU A 26 -1.58 3.15 5.30
C LEU A 26 -2.10 4.53 4.90
N HIS A 27 -2.00 4.84 3.63
CA HIS A 27 -2.50 6.08 3.03
C HIS A 27 -3.74 5.77 2.18
N VAL A 28 -4.84 6.44 2.48
CA VAL A 28 -6.11 6.26 1.77
C VAL A 28 -6.49 7.57 1.09
N THR A 29 -6.54 7.58 -0.23
CA THR A 29 -6.93 8.74 -1.02
C THR A 29 -8.32 8.52 -1.61
N SER A 30 -9.29 9.32 -1.21
CA SER A 30 -10.66 9.27 -1.74
C SER A 30 -10.73 9.87 -3.16
N GLY A 31 -11.78 9.53 -3.90
CA GLY A 31 -12.03 10.07 -5.24
C GLY A 31 -12.13 11.61 -5.31
N ALA A 32 -12.34 12.28 -4.17
CA ALA A 32 -12.25 13.73 -4.05
C ALA A 32 -10.81 14.25 -3.89
N GLY A 33 -9.80 13.38 -3.95
CA GLY A 33 -8.38 13.71 -3.81
C GLY A 33 -7.94 14.00 -2.38
N ARG A 34 -8.76 13.68 -1.38
CA ARG A 34 -8.40 13.83 0.03
C ARG A 34 -7.69 12.58 0.50
N THR A 35 -6.47 12.72 1.01
CA THR A 35 -5.68 11.65 1.62
C THR A 35 -5.82 11.67 3.14
N THR A 36 -6.01 10.49 3.73
CA THR A 36 -6.00 10.25 5.16
C THR A 36 -4.93 9.24 5.49
N ASP A 37 -4.07 9.56 6.45
CA ASP A 37 -2.97 8.70 6.88
C ASP A 37 -3.38 7.94 8.14
N TYR A 38 -3.13 6.65 8.14
CA TYR A 38 -3.38 5.75 9.26
C TYR A 38 -2.08 5.06 9.64
N ALA A 39 -1.60 5.31 10.84
CA ALA A 39 -0.43 4.63 11.38
C ALA A 39 -0.74 3.20 11.83
N GLN A 40 0.26 2.32 11.73
CA GLN A 40 0.25 0.97 12.30
C GLN A 40 -0.97 0.13 11.87
N LYS A 41 -1.27 0.13 10.56
CA LYS A 41 -2.28 -0.75 9.98
C LYS A 41 -1.69 -2.11 9.65
N GLU A 42 -2.55 -3.11 9.69
CA GLU A 42 -2.16 -4.50 9.44
C GLU A 42 -2.65 -4.97 8.08
N VAL A 43 -1.74 -5.56 7.33
CA VAL A 43 -2.04 -6.32 6.11
C VAL A 43 -1.55 -7.74 6.30
N GLU A 44 -2.44 -8.70 6.18
CA GLU A 44 -2.12 -10.11 6.22
C GLU A 44 -1.95 -10.67 4.81
N LEU A 45 -0.81 -11.29 4.56
CA LEU A 45 -0.49 -12.01 3.34
C LEU A 45 -0.55 -13.51 3.63
N THR A 46 -1.52 -14.21 3.05
CA THR A 46 -1.71 -15.64 3.24
C THR A 46 -1.41 -16.38 1.95
N LYS A 47 -0.52 -17.37 1.98
CA LYS A 47 -0.26 -18.26 0.85
C LYS A 47 -1.41 -19.27 0.75
N VAL A 48 -2.08 -19.34 -0.41
CA VAL A 48 -3.21 -20.23 -0.67
C VAL A 48 -2.75 -21.49 -1.41
N SER A 49 -1.88 -21.33 -2.41
CA SER A 49 -1.23 -22.40 -3.15
C SER A 49 0.16 -21.94 -3.61
N ASP A 50 0.84 -22.68 -4.49
CA ASP A 50 2.26 -22.45 -4.81
C ASP A 50 2.57 -20.98 -5.15
N ASP A 51 1.84 -20.38 -6.07
CA ASP A 51 2.06 -19.00 -6.51
C ASP A 51 0.85 -18.10 -6.25
N VAL A 52 -0.17 -18.60 -5.51
CA VAL A 52 -1.41 -17.88 -5.26
C VAL A 52 -1.48 -17.45 -3.81
N TYR A 53 -1.84 -16.20 -3.62
CA TYR A 53 -1.91 -15.52 -2.33
C TYR A 53 -3.25 -14.82 -2.14
N LYS A 54 -3.54 -14.54 -0.88
CA LYS A 54 -4.66 -13.73 -0.44
C LYS A 54 -4.13 -12.58 0.41
N PHE A 55 -4.59 -11.37 0.15
CA PHE A 55 -4.32 -10.18 0.93
C PHE A 55 -5.55 -9.83 1.77
N THR A 56 -5.35 -9.56 3.05
CA THR A 56 -6.42 -9.09 3.95
C THR A 56 -5.98 -7.77 4.58
N PHE A 57 -6.63 -6.68 4.19
CA PHE A 57 -6.43 -5.35 4.77
C PHE A 57 -7.35 -5.21 5.98
N ARG A 58 -6.78 -5.31 7.17
CA ARG A 58 -7.56 -5.34 8.41
C ARG A 58 -8.08 -3.95 8.77
N LYS A 59 -9.36 -3.88 9.13
CA LYS A 59 -10.03 -2.66 9.57
C LYS A 59 -9.80 -1.49 8.60
N LEU A 60 -10.00 -1.74 7.30
CA LEU A 60 -9.84 -0.72 6.26
C LEU A 60 -10.88 0.38 6.44
N ALA A 61 -10.43 1.63 6.34
CA ALA A 61 -11.25 2.83 6.46
C ALA A 61 -11.19 3.62 5.15
N PRO A 62 -12.09 3.37 4.18
CA PRO A 62 -12.09 4.05 2.89
C PRO A 62 -12.54 5.50 2.98
N MET A 63 -13.09 5.90 4.10
CA MET A 63 -13.49 7.28 4.41
C MET A 63 -12.79 7.71 5.69
N GLU A 64 -12.53 9.02 5.80
CA GLU A 64 -11.85 9.61 6.95
C GLU A 64 -12.44 9.12 8.28
N TYR A 65 -11.60 8.42 9.08
CA TYR A 65 -11.91 7.86 10.39
C TYR A 65 -13.11 6.88 10.48
N LYS A 66 -13.55 6.34 9.34
CA LYS A 66 -14.66 5.38 9.30
C LYS A 66 -14.19 4.01 8.82
N THR A 67 -13.96 3.12 9.77
CA THR A 67 -13.63 1.71 9.48
C THR A 67 -14.87 0.99 8.95
N PHE A 68 -14.72 0.34 7.79
CA PHE A 68 -15.79 -0.46 7.19
C PHE A 68 -15.70 -1.94 7.58
N GLY A 69 -14.50 -2.49 7.62
CA GLY A 69 -14.27 -3.91 7.90
C GLY A 69 -12.91 -4.34 7.36
N ASP A 70 -12.73 -5.63 7.17
CA ASP A 70 -11.58 -6.18 6.50
C ASP A 70 -11.87 -6.28 4.99
N PHE A 71 -10.92 -5.85 4.17
CA PHE A 71 -11.03 -5.94 2.72
C PHE A 71 -10.10 -7.05 2.22
N VAL A 72 -10.67 -8.03 1.55
CA VAL A 72 -9.97 -9.25 1.11
C VAL A 72 -9.82 -9.24 -0.40
N VAL A 73 -8.59 -9.39 -0.88
CA VAL A 73 -8.26 -9.60 -2.29
C VAL A 73 -7.74 -11.03 -2.44
N GLU A 74 -8.46 -11.84 -3.18
CA GLU A 74 -8.14 -13.25 -3.45
C GLU A 74 -7.48 -13.41 -4.83
N ASP A 75 -6.98 -14.61 -5.13
CA ASP A 75 -6.40 -14.99 -6.42
C ASP A 75 -5.26 -14.06 -6.89
N VAL A 76 -4.42 -13.65 -5.94
CA VAL A 76 -3.26 -12.81 -6.23
C VAL A 76 -2.07 -13.71 -6.58
N THR A 77 -1.53 -13.57 -7.78
CA THR A 77 -0.40 -14.36 -8.26
C THR A 77 0.91 -13.67 -7.97
N ALA A 78 1.89 -14.42 -7.47
CA ALA A 78 3.24 -13.95 -7.19
C ALA A 78 4.23 -14.40 -8.28
N THR A 79 5.15 -13.52 -8.64
CA THR A 79 6.37 -13.82 -9.39
C THR A 79 7.58 -13.47 -8.56
N VAL A 80 8.63 -14.32 -8.60
CA VAL A 80 9.86 -14.11 -7.83
C VAL A 80 10.98 -13.80 -8.80
N ASP A 81 11.71 -12.72 -8.57
CA ASP A 81 12.87 -12.36 -9.38
C ASP A 81 14.16 -13.09 -8.92
N ALA A 82 15.26 -12.87 -9.64
CA ALA A 82 16.56 -13.47 -9.33
C ALA A 82 17.15 -13.02 -7.99
N ALA A 83 16.72 -11.88 -7.45
CA ALA A 83 17.13 -11.35 -6.15
C ALA A 83 16.28 -11.92 -5.00
N GLY A 84 15.18 -12.61 -5.31
CA GLY A 84 14.23 -13.16 -4.33
C GLY A 84 13.13 -12.18 -3.94
N GLU A 85 13.01 -11.02 -4.59
CA GLU A 85 11.89 -10.11 -4.44
C GLU A 85 10.65 -10.71 -5.10
N MET A 86 9.50 -10.57 -4.44
CA MET A 86 8.22 -11.05 -4.95
C MET A 86 7.38 -9.87 -5.43
N THR A 87 6.91 -9.97 -6.67
CA THR A 87 5.93 -9.04 -7.23
C THR A 87 4.59 -9.74 -7.35
N PHE A 88 3.52 -9.07 -6.92
CA PHE A 88 2.17 -9.60 -6.91
C PHE A 88 1.29 -8.83 -7.88
N SER A 89 0.44 -9.56 -8.58
CA SER A 89 -0.61 -9.03 -9.44
C SER A 89 -1.87 -9.89 -9.30
N THR A 90 -3.03 -9.32 -9.59
CA THR A 90 -4.27 -10.07 -9.60
C THR A 90 -5.02 -9.88 -10.90
N ALA A 91 -5.63 -10.97 -11.37
CA ALA A 91 -6.64 -10.92 -12.41
C ALA A 91 -8.04 -10.67 -11.82
N SER A 92 -8.19 -10.73 -10.49
CA SER A 92 -9.45 -10.44 -9.82
C SER A 92 -9.79 -8.96 -9.97
N THR A 93 -10.99 -8.69 -10.43
CA THR A 93 -11.55 -7.33 -10.55
C THR A 93 -12.38 -6.93 -9.35
N GLU A 94 -12.43 -7.77 -8.32
CA GLU A 94 -13.27 -7.57 -7.13
C GLU A 94 -12.53 -7.98 -5.85
N GLY A 95 -12.75 -7.20 -4.79
CA GLY A 95 -12.40 -7.57 -3.43
C GLY A 95 -13.65 -7.73 -2.58
N THR A 96 -13.56 -8.52 -1.51
CA THR A 96 -14.69 -8.88 -0.65
C THR A 96 -14.55 -8.24 0.72
N TRP A 97 -15.64 -7.68 1.25
CA TRP A 97 -15.70 -7.13 2.61
C TRP A 97 -16.06 -8.21 3.61
N THR A 98 -15.30 -8.31 4.68
CA THR A 98 -15.54 -9.24 5.81
C THR A 98 -15.38 -8.51 7.14
N ASN A 99 -15.86 -9.09 8.23
CA ASN A 99 -15.85 -8.46 9.56
C ASN A 99 -16.39 -7.02 9.53
N VAL A 100 -17.49 -6.85 8.80
CA VAL A 100 -18.05 -5.53 8.47
C VAL A 100 -18.61 -4.85 9.72
N THR A 101 -18.25 -3.58 9.91
CA THR A 101 -18.71 -2.77 11.04
C THR A 101 -20.09 -2.13 10.75
N SER A 102 -20.80 -1.71 11.80
CA SER A 102 -22.07 -0.97 11.64
C SER A 102 -21.89 0.34 10.87
N THR A 103 -20.71 0.93 10.87
CA THR A 103 -20.38 2.16 10.13
C THR A 103 -20.40 1.94 8.61
N ALA A 104 -20.05 0.76 8.16
CA ALA A 104 -20.07 0.39 6.74
C ALA A 104 -21.48 0.36 6.16
N ALA A 105 -22.50 0.10 6.97
CA ALA A 105 -23.90 0.11 6.54
C ALA A 105 -24.35 1.48 5.97
N ILE A 106 -23.75 2.59 6.44
CA ILE A 106 -23.99 3.94 5.90
C ILE A 106 -23.54 4.01 4.44
N GLY A 107 -22.51 3.24 4.09
CA GLY A 107 -21.98 3.12 2.73
C GLY A 107 -22.62 2.00 1.90
N GLY A 108 -23.64 1.32 2.40
CA GLY A 108 -24.26 0.17 1.73
C GLY A 108 -23.36 -1.08 1.69
N VAL A 109 -22.28 -1.10 2.47
CA VAL A 109 -21.37 -2.26 2.58
C VAL A 109 -21.88 -3.20 3.66
N THR A 110 -22.05 -4.46 3.32
CA THR A 110 -22.48 -5.55 4.21
C THR A 110 -21.49 -6.70 4.16
N GLU A 111 -21.60 -7.64 5.08
CA GLU A 111 -20.77 -8.85 5.09
C GLU A 111 -20.87 -9.60 3.76
N GLY A 112 -19.72 -9.92 3.17
CA GLY A 112 -19.64 -10.61 1.88
C GLY A 112 -19.88 -9.71 0.65
N SER A 113 -20.19 -8.41 0.83
CA SER A 113 -20.32 -7.51 -0.33
C SER A 113 -18.99 -7.30 -1.04
N LYS A 114 -19.07 -7.06 -2.35
CA LYS A 114 -17.91 -6.90 -3.22
C LYS A 114 -17.72 -5.46 -3.64
N SER A 115 -16.46 -5.08 -3.83
CA SER A 115 -16.06 -3.79 -4.43
C SER A 115 -15.14 -4.04 -5.60
N SER A 116 -15.37 -3.35 -6.72
CA SER A 116 -14.54 -3.49 -7.92
C SER A 116 -13.13 -2.97 -7.66
N ILE A 117 -12.12 -3.70 -8.12
CA ILE A 117 -10.70 -3.32 -8.10
C ILE A 117 -10.32 -2.89 -9.51
N SER A 118 -9.79 -1.68 -9.66
CA SER A 118 -9.35 -1.14 -10.95
C SER A 118 -7.84 -1.26 -11.17
N ALA A 119 -7.08 -1.32 -10.09
CA ALA A 119 -5.63 -1.53 -10.11
C ALA A 119 -5.18 -2.23 -8.84
N PHE A 120 -4.19 -3.13 -8.95
CA PHE A 120 -3.54 -3.80 -7.81
C PHE A 120 -2.10 -4.13 -8.16
N THR A 121 -1.18 -3.66 -7.34
CA THR A 121 0.24 -4.03 -7.38
C THR A 121 0.75 -4.19 -5.96
N ALA A 122 1.60 -5.19 -5.73
CA ALA A 122 2.30 -5.31 -4.47
C ALA A 122 3.70 -5.87 -4.67
N THR A 123 4.61 -5.54 -3.76
CA THR A 123 5.97 -6.09 -3.72
C THR A 123 6.33 -6.51 -2.30
N LEU A 124 6.99 -7.64 -2.18
CA LEU A 124 7.55 -8.14 -0.93
C LEU A 124 9.06 -8.26 -1.09
N SER A 125 9.81 -7.56 -0.24
CA SER A 125 11.27 -7.57 -0.26
C SER A 125 11.85 -9.00 -0.16
N ALA A 126 13.05 -9.21 -0.72
CA ALA A 126 13.69 -10.52 -0.76
C ALA A 126 13.88 -11.14 0.63
N ASP A 127 14.15 -10.32 1.65
CA ASP A 127 14.27 -10.71 3.06
C ASP A 127 12.91 -10.90 3.75
N LYS A 128 11.81 -10.64 3.01
CA LYS A 128 10.41 -10.75 3.47
C LYS A 128 10.07 -9.87 4.67
N SER A 129 10.83 -8.82 4.90
CA SER A 129 10.62 -7.88 6.00
C SER A 129 9.68 -6.74 5.66
N LYS A 130 9.57 -6.36 4.36
CA LYS A 130 8.79 -5.20 3.93
C LYS A 130 7.82 -5.57 2.82
N LEU A 131 6.54 -5.27 3.05
CA LEU A 131 5.47 -5.37 2.09
C LEU A 131 5.04 -3.97 1.65
N ILE A 132 4.98 -3.74 0.34
CA ILE A 132 4.41 -2.52 -0.25
C ILE A 132 3.21 -2.93 -1.06
N VAL A 133 2.07 -2.26 -0.89
CA VAL A 133 0.86 -2.51 -1.68
C VAL A 133 0.30 -1.17 -2.16
N ASP A 134 -0.12 -1.15 -3.42
CA ASP A 134 -0.83 -0.01 -4.02
C ASP A 134 -2.02 -0.56 -4.81
N PHE A 135 -3.22 -0.21 -4.41
CA PHE A 135 -4.41 -0.66 -5.12
C PHE A 135 -5.52 0.39 -5.11
N THR A 136 -6.37 0.32 -6.10
CA THR A 136 -7.54 1.18 -6.22
C THR A 136 -8.80 0.34 -6.33
N PHE A 137 -9.78 0.67 -5.52
CA PHE A 137 -11.07 0.01 -5.53
C PHE A 137 -12.20 1.04 -5.50
N MET A 138 -13.40 0.62 -5.96
CA MET A 138 -14.59 1.48 -5.97
C MET A 138 -15.43 1.23 -4.73
N THR A 139 -15.80 2.29 -4.04
CA THR A 139 -16.80 2.26 -2.97
C THR A 139 -17.61 3.55 -2.99
N LEU A 140 -18.92 3.47 -2.70
CA LEU A 140 -19.84 4.63 -2.71
C LEU A 140 -19.82 5.42 -4.03
N GLY A 141 -19.59 4.74 -5.16
CA GLY A 141 -19.54 5.36 -6.49
C GLY A 141 -18.30 6.21 -6.75
N SER A 142 -17.24 6.06 -5.93
CA SER A 142 -15.98 6.76 -6.08
C SER A 142 -14.81 5.81 -5.96
N ASP A 143 -13.74 6.08 -6.72
CA ASP A 143 -12.48 5.38 -6.58
C ASP A 143 -11.79 5.77 -5.28
N VAL A 144 -11.23 4.79 -4.61
CA VAL A 144 -10.40 4.95 -3.41
C VAL A 144 -9.07 4.27 -3.66
N ASN A 145 -7.98 5.05 -3.64
CA ASN A 145 -6.64 4.51 -3.72
C ASN A 145 -6.09 4.24 -2.33
N VAL A 146 -5.45 3.10 -2.15
CA VAL A 146 -4.85 2.63 -0.90
C VAL A 146 -3.40 2.28 -1.14
N VAL A 147 -2.51 2.91 -0.38
CA VAL A 147 -1.07 2.65 -0.42
C VAL A 147 -0.61 2.23 0.98
N PHE A 148 0.04 1.07 1.07
CA PHE A 148 0.56 0.50 2.32
C PHE A 148 2.07 0.31 2.23
N GLY A 149 2.79 0.60 3.31
CA GLY A 149 4.23 0.33 3.44
C GLY A 149 5.14 1.23 2.60
N LYS A 150 4.60 2.23 1.91
CA LYS A 150 5.34 3.20 1.13
C LYS A 150 5.34 4.54 1.86
N GLU A 151 6.50 5.17 1.98
CA GLU A 151 6.53 6.55 2.43
C GLU A 151 5.69 7.41 1.47
N TYR A 152 4.59 7.94 1.99
CA TYR A 152 3.78 8.88 1.25
C TYR A 152 4.50 10.23 1.24
N THR A 153 5.06 10.57 0.10
CA THR A 153 5.53 11.93 -0.12
C THR A 153 4.36 12.73 -0.70
N ASP A 154 3.66 13.46 0.16
CA ASP A 154 2.67 14.43 -0.29
C ASP A 154 3.31 15.31 -1.38
N PRO A 155 2.78 15.30 -2.63
CA PRO A 155 3.33 16.14 -3.70
C PRO A 155 3.28 17.64 -3.35
N THR A 156 2.48 18.01 -2.35
CA THR A 156 2.43 19.37 -1.79
C THR A 156 3.34 19.54 -0.56
N ALA A 157 3.93 18.45 -0.04
CA ALA A 157 4.79 18.49 1.13
C ALA A 157 5.98 19.43 0.92
N ILE A 158 6.25 20.25 1.92
CA ILE A 158 7.40 21.13 1.95
C ILE A 158 8.58 20.35 2.53
N ASN A 159 9.54 19.97 1.70
CA ASN A 159 10.78 19.39 2.19
C ASN A 159 11.55 20.41 3.04
N THR A 160 11.74 20.11 4.33
CA THR A 160 12.55 20.95 5.22
C THR A 160 14.02 20.59 5.04
N LEU A 161 14.82 21.52 4.53
CA LEU A 161 16.26 21.39 4.51
C LEU A 161 16.86 21.97 5.79
N THR A 162 17.62 21.18 6.51
CA THR A 162 18.36 21.62 7.70
C THR A 162 19.68 22.31 7.36
N THR A 163 20.21 22.06 6.14
CA THR A 163 21.38 22.71 5.58
C THR A 163 21.07 23.15 4.15
N ALA A 164 21.29 24.42 3.86
CA ALA A 164 21.14 24.98 2.54
C ALA A 164 22.33 24.61 1.65
N ASP A 165 22.19 23.53 0.90
CA ASP A 165 23.14 23.18 -0.16
C ASP A 165 22.58 23.69 -1.50
N ASP A 166 22.93 24.92 -1.84
CA ASP A 166 22.47 25.61 -3.05
C ASP A 166 23.02 24.97 -4.33
N SER A 167 24.07 24.16 -4.22
CA SER A 167 24.75 23.54 -5.37
C SER A 167 23.89 22.48 -6.09
N LYS A 168 22.86 21.99 -5.44
CA LYS A 168 21.92 20.99 -6.01
C LYS A 168 20.84 21.59 -6.90
N TYR A 169 20.69 22.92 -6.92
CA TYR A 169 19.59 23.58 -7.62
C TYR A 169 20.08 24.40 -8.81
N VAL A 170 19.43 24.21 -9.95
CA VAL A 170 19.70 24.98 -11.19
C VAL A 170 19.03 26.34 -11.14
N ALA A 171 17.92 26.44 -10.43
CA ALA A 171 17.22 27.71 -10.25
C ALA A 171 16.42 27.70 -8.93
N ILE A 172 16.38 28.87 -8.29
CA ILE A 172 15.69 29.11 -7.03
C ILE A 172 14.74 30.29 -7.24
N TYR A 173 13.51 30.18 -6.73
CA TYR A 173 12.49 31.22 -6.86
C TYR A 173 11.78 31.45 -5.53
N THR A 174 11.29 32.67 -5.31
CA THR A 174 10.33 32.98 -4.26
C THR A 174 8.96 32.35 -4.59
N LEU A 175 8.04 32.34 -3.63
CA LEU A 175 6.63 31.98 -3.89
C LEU A 175 5.98 32.88 -4.96
N GLY A 176 6.40 34.12 -5.09
CA GLY A 176 5.95 35.05 -6.12
C GLY A 176 6.63 34.88 -7.48
N GLY A 177 7.46 33.82 -7.67
CA GLY A 177 8.11 33.51 -8.96
C GLY A 177 9.36 34.34 -9.26
N VAL A 178 9.85 35.16 -8.35
CA VAL A 178 11.07 35.96 -8.53
C VAL A 178 12.28 35.02 -8.39
N ARG A 179 13.15 34.99 -9.39
CA ARG A 179 14.38 34.19 -9.37
C ARG A 179 15.40 34.73 -8.38
N MET A 180 15.98 33.85 -7.59
CA MET A 180 17.00 34.17 -6.60
C MET A 180 18.32 33.45 -6.87
N GLN A 181 19.41 33.98 -6.30
CA GLN A 181 20.74 33.37 -6.42
C GLN A 181 21.02 32.35 -5.33
N ARG A 182 20.32 32.41 -4.20
CA ARG A 182 20.48 31.52 -3.04
C ARG A 182 19.16 31.30 -2.33
N LEU A 183 19.07 30.23 -1.58
CA LEU A 183 17.94 29.95 -0.69
C LEU A 183 17.84 31.04 0.40
N GLN A 184 16.62 31.46 0.67
CA GLN A 184 16.30 32.42 1.73
C GLN A 184 15.48 31.74 2.82
N ARG A 185 15.52 32.28 4.03
CA ARG A 185 14.66 31.82 5.13
C ARG A 185 13.20 31.86 4.71
N GLY A 186 12.47 30.78 4.97
CA GLY A 186 11.10 30.59 4.54
C GLY A 186 10.96 29.64 3.35
N ILE A 187 9.84 29.74 2.63
CA ILE A 187 9.51 28.82 1.53
C ILE A 187 10.16 29.30 0.23
N ASN A 188 10.91 28.40 -0.40
CA ASN A 188 11.53 28.62 -1.70
C ASN A 188 10.99 27.60 -2.70
N ILE A 189 10.87 27.97 -3.96
CA ILE A 189 10.61 27.05 -5.08
C ILE A 189 11.93 26.78 -5.77
N VAL A 190 12.35 25.53 -5.84
CA VAL A 190 13.63 25.16 -6.43
C VAL A 190 13.44 24.23 -7.61
N ARG A 191 14.30 24.37 -8.63
CA ARG A 191 14.39 23.48 -9.78
C ARG A 191 15.70 22.72 -9.71
N THR A 192 15.64 21.40 -9.74
CA THR A 192 16.81 20.52 -9.75
C THR A 192 17.41 20.37 -11.16
N ALA A 193 18.62 19.85 -11.27
CA ALA A 193 19.28 19.53 -12.54
C ALA A 193 18.47 18.52 -13.39
N SER A 194 17.67 17.65 -12.75
CA SER A 194 16.77 16.73 -13.42
C SER A 194 15.47 17.39 -13.93
N GLY A 195 15.31 18.71 -13.77
CA GLY A 195 14.14 19.47 -14.19
C GLY A 195 12.96 19.42 -13.22
N LYS A 196 13.04 18.66 -12.13
CA LYS A 196 11.97 18.59 -11.11
C LYS A 196 11.88 19.89 -10.33
N VAL A 197 10.66 20.32 -10.02
CA VAL A 197 10.37 21.49 -9.19
C VAL A 197 9.94 21.01 -7.80
N LYS A 198 10.50 21.62 -6.75
CA LYS A 198 10.21 21.29 -5.34
C LYS A 198 9.98 22.55 -4.52
N LYS A 199 9.15 22.47 -3.49
CA LYS A 199 9.04 23.46 -2.41
C LYS A 199 10.03 23.10 -1.30
N VAL A 200 10.81 24.07 -0.85
CA VAL A 200 11.83 23.89 0.18
C VAL A 200 11.62 24.93 1.26
N LEU A 201 11.53 24.49 2.52
CA LEU A 201 11.51 25.39 3.68
C LEU A 201 12.91 25.49 4.27
N VAL A 202 13.44 26.70 4.34
CA VAL A 202 14.70 27.03 5.02
C VAL A 202 14.35 27.68 6.37
N LYS A 203 14.80 27.09 7.46
CA LYS A 203 14.61 27.57 8.84
C LYS A 203 15.62 28.66 9.20
#